data_21ea85c19adb3acd2aff3b2a80136073
#
_entry.id   21ea85c19adb3acd2aff3b2a80136073
#
_cell.length_a   1.000
_cell.length_b   1.000
_cell.length_c   1.000
_cell.angle_alpha   90.00
_cell.angle_beta   90.00
_cell.angle_gamma   90.00
#
_symmetry.space_group_name_H-M   'P 1'
#
loop_
_entity.id
_entity.type
_entity.pdbx_description
1 polymer ?
#
loop_
_entity_poly.entity_id
_entity_poly.type
_entity_poly.pdbx_seq_one_letter_code
_entity_poly.pdbx_strand_id
1 'polypeptide(L)'
;MNTKYATAPDENGTSYFGTVNPKNNKIVPVGKNITVTDKFVDIDTGDVEFTLEYVNLNAPPTPVTTNGKQLIDDLNRKGYLVGKNTSDIVTDYVREQLDDLQPINVYRNLGWRLKDGKLQFRGHTLLTADNATAGNYVGDYDIAPRGTKKELIADMQKCILGNPLLELSMILGLSSCVVGYLGCFSTVETLVANIYGRST
;
A
#
# COMPACT_ATOMS: atom_id res chain seq x y z
N MET A 1 -2.61 -28.51 15.59
CA MET A 1 -3.14 -27.14 15.87
C MET A 1 -4.65 -27.27 15.94
N ASN A 2 -5.27 -26.89 17.06
CA ASN A 2 -6.74 -26.80 17.13
C ASN A 2 -7.13 -25.49 16.45
N THR A 3 -7.52 -25.55 15.21
CA THR A 3 -8.06 -24.39 14.49
C THR A 3 -9.38 -23.99 15.13
N LYS A 4 -9.45 -22.75 15.65
CA LYS A 4 -10.63 -22.18 16.28
C LYS A 4 -11.75 -21.93 15.26
N TYR A 5 -11.40 -21.72 14.01
CA TYR A 5 -12.30 -21.42 12.89
C TYR A 5 -12.10 -22.42 11.75
N ALA A 6 -13.16 -22.64 11.00
CA ALA A 6 -13.13 -23.42 9.77
C ALA A 6 -14.14 -22.89 8.75
N THR A 7 -13.90 -23.21 7.48
CA THR A 7 -14.80 -22.85 6.38
C THR A 7 -15.50 -24.10 5.86
N ALA A 8 -16.76 -23.98 5.49
CA ALA A 8 -17.52 -25.03 4.86
C ALA A 8 -18.51 -24.46 3.84
N PRO A 9 -18.89 -25.20 2.79
CA PRO A 9 -20.00 -24.82 1.91
C PRO A 9 -21.35 -25.08 2.62
N ASP A 10 -22.33 -24.23 2.34
CA ASP A 10 -23.72 -24.48 2.69
C ASP A 10 -24.41 -25.40 1.66
N GLU A 11 -25.69 -25.68 1.83
CA GLU A 11 -26.49 -26.52 0.94
C GLU A 11 -26.60 -25.96 -0.50
N ASN A 12 -26.35 -24.66 -0.67
CA ASN A 12 -26.37 -23.96 -1.95
C ASN A 12 -24.96 -23.77 -2.55
N GLY A 13 -23.91 -24.33 -1.91
CA GLY A 13 -22.52 -24.20 -2.34
C GLY A 13 -21.85 -22.87 -1.95
N THR A 14 -22.52 -22.01 -1.17
CA THR A 14 -21.93 -20.77 -0.67
C THR A 14 -20.97 -21.09 0.49
N SER A 15 -19.75 -20.62 0.39
CA SER A 15 -18.76 -20.79 1.47
C SER A 15 -19.10 -19.88 2.65
N TYR A 16 -19.09 -20.46 3.85
CA TYR A 16 -19.20 -19.73 5.10
C TYR A 16 -18.03 -20.09 6.03
N PHE A 17 -17.74 -19.21 6.98
CA PHE A 17 -16.85 -19.52 8.08
C PHE A 17 -17.64 -19.67 9.37
N GLY A 18 -17.08 -20.43 10.29
CA GLY A 18 -17.69 -20.67 11.59
C GLY A 18 -16.69 -21.12 12.64
N THR A 19 -17.16 -21.14 13.88
CA THR A 19 -16.40 -21.67 15.01
C THR A 19 -16.47 -23.19 15.06
N VAL A 20 -15.36 -23.83 15.35
CA VAL A 20 -15.31 -25.29 15.52
C VAL A 20 -15.69 -25.63 16.97
N ASN A 21 -16.74 -26.42 17.15
CA ASN A 21 -17.11 -26.90 18.46
C ASN A 21 -16.13 -28.03 18.89
N PRO A 22 -15.35 -27.86 19.97
CA PRO A 22 -14.30 -28.80 20.37
C PRO A 22 -14.83 -30.16 20.81
N LYS A 23 -16.12 -30.28 21.15
CA LYS A 23 -16.72 -31.53 21.62
C LYS A 23 -17.10 -32.50 20.50
N ASN A 24 -17.47 -31.99 19.34
CA ASN A 24 -18.02 -32.78 18.24
C ASN A 24 -17.45 -32.43 16.86
N ASN A 25 -16.46 -31.55 16.80
CA ASN A 25 -15.84 -31.00 15.55
C ASN A 25 -16.85 -30.44 14.52
N LYS A 26 -18.05 -30.07 14.97
CA LYS A 26 -19.02 -29.41 14.07
C LYS A 26 -18.72 -27.94 13.95
N ILE A 27 -18.85 -27.42 12.72
CA ILE A 27 -18.74 -26.01 12.43
C ILE A 27 -20.07 -25.33 12.75
N VAL A 28 -20.04 -24.35 13.63
CA VAL A 28 -21.18 -23.47 13.91
C VAL A 28 -21.02 -22.24 13.02
N PRO A 29 -21.88 -22.03 12.01
CA PRO A 29 -21.71 -20.93 11.06
C PRO A 29 -21.86 -19.57 11.75
N VAL A 30 -20.98 -18.63 11.39
CA VAL A 30 -20.96 -17.25 11.89
C VAL A 30 -21.32 -16.27 10.79
N GLY A 31 -20.79 -16.44 9.61
CA GLY A 31 -21.03 -15.55 8.47
C GLY A 31 -20.50 -16.13 7.16
N LYS A 32 -20.72 -15.40 6.07
CA LYS A 32 -20.12 -15.74 4.77
C LYS A 32 -18.61 -15.75 4.89
N ASN A 33 -17.94 -16.57 4.07
CA ASN A 33 -16.49 -16.63 4.12
C ASN A 33 -15.86 -15.29 3.75
N ILE A 34 -14.86 -14.91 4.54
CA ILE A 34 -14.00 -13.73 4.32
C ILE A 34 -12.60 -14.27 4.12
N THR A 35 -11.92 -13.84 3.08
CA THR A 35 -10.53 -14.18 2.82
C THR A 35 -9.70 -12.91 2.83
N VAL A 36 -8.66 -12.85 3.65
CA VAL A 36 -7.68 -11.77 3.62
C VAL A 36 -6.67 -12.06 2.52
N THR A 37 -6.53 -11.13 1.58
CA THR A 37 -5.66 -11.31 0.39
C THR A 37 -4.30 -10.65 0.57
N ASP A 38 -4.26 -9.46 1.16
CA ASP A 38 -3.04 -8.68 1.28
C ASP A 38 -2.95 -7.99 2.64
N LYS A 39 -1.72 -7.88 3.16
CA LYS A 39 -1.38 -7.16 4.39
C LYS A 39 -0.32 -6.12 4.07
N PHE A 40 -0.67 -4.85 4.27
CA PHE A 40 0.22 -3.72 4.04
C PHE A 40 0.69 -3.14 5.37
N VAL A 41 1.97 -2.83 5.44
CA VAL A 41 2.57 -2.16 6.60
C VAL A 41 3.23 -0.88 6.14
N ASP A 42 2.72 0.25 6.61
CA ASP A 42 3.35 1.54 6.35
C ASP A 42 4.69 1.62 7.09
N ILE A 43 5.78 1.77 6.33
CA ILE A 43 7.12 1.74 6.90
C ILE A 43 7.45 2.97 7.77
N ASP A 44 6.68 4.04 7.69
CA ASP A 44 6.89 5.26 8.48
C ASP A 44 6.14 5.24 9.80
N THR A 45 4.87 4.84 9.77
CA THR A 45 3.98 4.87 10.94
C THR A 45 3.89 3.52 11.64
N GLY A 46 4.17 2.42 10.92
CA GLY A 46 3.91 1.06 11.38
C GLY A 46 2.43 0.67 11.33
N ASP A 47 1.57 1.52 10.76
CA ASP A 47 0.15 1.22 10.61
C ASP A 47 -0.04 0.03 9.66
N VAL A 48 -1.01 -0.80 10.01
CA VAL A 48 -1.37 -1.98 9.24
C VAL A 48 -2.71 -1.75 8.56
N GLU A 49 -2.70 -1.82 7.24
CA GLU A 49 -3.89 -1.91 6.39
C GLU A 49 -3.91 -3.28 5.73
N PHE A 50 -5.09 -3.77 5.38
CA PHE A 50 -5.23 -5.05 4.69
C PHE A 50 -6.41 -5.05 3.75
N THR A 51 -6.31 -5.86 2.71
CA THR A 51 -7.42 -6.12 1.79
C THR A 51 -8.00 -7.49 2.11
N LEU A 52 -9.32 -7.53 2.15
CA LEU A 52 -10.07 -8.77 2.28
C LEU A 52 -11.14 -8.83 1.20
N GLU A 53 -11.57 -10.03 0.90
CA GLU A 53 -12.62 -10.31 -0.07
C GLU A 53 -13.70 -11.19 0.56
N TYR A 54 -14.93 -10.96 0.18
CA TYR A 54 -16.05 -11.84 0.50
C TYR A 54 -16.95 -12.01 -0.72
N VAL A 55 -17.63 -13.14 -0.80
CA VAL A 55 -18.52 -13.47 -1.90
C VAL A 55 -19.97 -13.22 -1.50
N ASN A 56 -20.65 -12.36 -2.24
CA ASN A 56 -22.10 -12.26 -2.19
C ASN A 56 -22.74 -13.25 -3.18
N LEU A 57 -23.93 -13.77 -2.84
CA LEU A 57 -24.70 -14.62 -3.73
C LEU A 57 -24.84 -13.93 -5.11
N ASN A 58 -24.41 -14.63 -6.16
CA ASN A 58 -24.49 -14.19 -7.57
C ASN A 58 -23.70 -12.91 -7.92
N ALA A 59 -22.70 -12.53 -7.12
CA ALA A 59 -21.82 -11.41 -7.39
C ALA A 59 -20.35 -11.84 -7.37
N PRO A 60 -19.47 -11.14 -8.12
CA PRO A 60 -18.02 -11.35 -7.99
C PRO A 60 -17.56 -11.01 -6.57
N PRO A 61 -16.38 -11.51 -6.16
CA PRO A 61 -15.77 -11.13 -4.89
C PRO A 61 -15.70 -9.62 -4.72
N THR A 62 -16.07 -9.13 -3.55
CA THR A 62 -16.05 -7.69 -3.25
C THR A 62 -14.80 -7.40 -2.42
N PRO A 63 -13.82 -6.65 -2.97
CA PRO A 63 -12.64 -6.27 -2.21
C PRO A 63 -12.96 -5.12 -1.23
N VAL A 64 -12.41 -5.23 -0.04
CA VAL A 64 -12.51 -4.20 1.01
C VAL A 64 -11.11 -3.97 1.58
N THR A 65 -10.58 -2.76 1.39
CA THR A 65 -9.33 -2.34 2.05
C THR A 65 -9.69 -1.59 3.33
N THR A 66 -9.13 -2.00 4.44
CA THR A 66 -9.47 -1.49 5.77
C THR A 66 -8.30 -1.65 6.74
N ASN A 67 -8.47 -1.15 7.95
CA ASN A 67 -7.59 -1.40 9.08
C ASN A 67 -8.37 -2.04 10.24
N GLY A 68 -7.64 -2.52 11.25
CA GLY A 68 -8.28 -3.24 12.36
C GLY A 68 -9.32 -2.45 13.14
N LYS A 69 -9.27 -1.10 13.13
CA LYS A 69 -10.22 -0.25 13.84
C LYS A 69 -11.53 -0.04 13.08
N GLN A 70 -11.45 -0.04 11.74
CA GLN A 70 -12.58 0.26 10.84
C GLN A 70 -13.20 -0.99 10.21
N LEU A 71 -12.62 -2.17 10.46
CA LEU A 71 -13.00 -3.43 9.82
C LEU A 71 -14.52 -3.66 9.76
N ILE A 72 -15.18 -3.57 10.90
CA ILE A 72 -16.62 -3.87 11.00
C ILE A 72 -17.46 -2.84 10.27
N ASP A 73 -17.10 -1.56 10.39
CA ASP A 73 -17.82 -0.46 9.74
C ASP A 73 -17.65 -0.54 8.21
N ASP A 74 -16.45 -0.84 7.73
CA ASP A 74 -16.17 -0.96 6.30
C ASP A 74 -16.85 -2.20 5.69
N LEU A 75 -16.86 -3.32 6.39
CA LEU A 75 -17.61 -4.52 5.98
C LEU A 75 -19.11 -4.21 5.86
N ASN A 76 -19.71 -3.58 6.89
CA ASN A 76 -21.12 -3.21 6.88
C ASN A 76 -21.44 -2.23 5.75
N ARG A 77 -20.59 -1.22 5.53
CA ARG A 77 -20.75 -0.24 4.45
C ARG A 77 -20.70 -0.88 3.07
N LYS A 78 -19.93 -1.95 2.91
CA LYS A 78 -19.83 -2.71 1.66
C LYS A 78 -20.91 -3.79 1.50
N GLY A 79 -21.79 -3.94 2.48
CA GLY A 79 -22.92 -4.88 2.43
C GLY A 79 -22.66 -6.27 3.03
N TYR A 80 -21.52 -6.44 3.71
CA TYR A 80 -21.30 -7.60 4.58
C TYR A 80 -21.85 -7.29 5.96
N LEU A 81 -23.08 -7.69 6.24
CA LEU A 81 -23.73 -7.35 7.51
C LEU A 81 -23.16 -8.19 8.66
N VAL A 82 -22.41 -7.53 9.52
CA VAL A 82 -21.88 -8.13 10.75
C VAL A 82 -22.84 -7.87 11.89
N GLY A 83 -23.36 -8.94 12.50
CA GLY A 83 -24.22 -8.82 13.68
C GLY A 83 -23.44 -8.36 14.91
N LYS A 84 -24.10 -7.65 15.82
CA LYS A 84 -23.48 -7.12 17.03
C LYS A 84 -22.80 -8.20 17.89
N ASN A 85 -23.35 -9.41 17.92
CA ASN A 85 -22.82 -10.52 18.71
C ASN A 85 -21.74 -11.33 17.96
N THR A 86 -21.46 -11.02 16.70
CA THR A 86 -20.48 -11.74 15.87
C THR A 86 -19.27 -10.88 15.48
N SER A 87 -19.25 -9.60 15.82
CA SER A 87 -18.18 -8.66 15.51
C SER A 87 -16.82 -9.13 16.02
N ASP A 88 -16.75 -9.59 17.27
CA ASP A 88 -15.51 -10.07 17.87
C ASP A 88 -15.00 -11.34 17.18
N ILE A 89 -15.93 -12.24 16.81
CA ILE A 89 -15.59 -13.48 16.10
C ILE A 89 -15.05 -13.18 14.69
N VAL A 90 -15.67 -12.23 13.97
CA VAL A 90 -15.19 -11.79 12.65
C VAL A 90 -13.82 -11.15 12.77
N THR A 91 -13.63 -10.30 13.78
CA THR A 91 -12.33 -9.63 14.01
C THR A 91 -11.22 -10.62 14.33
N ASP A 92 -11.50 -11.60 15.19
CA ASP A 92 -10.54 -12.64 15.55
C ASP A 92 -10.22 -13.54 14.34
N TYR A 93 -11.22 -13.90 13.54
CA TYR A 93 -11.04 -14.72 12.34
C TYR A 93 -10.16 -14.00 11.29
N VAL A 94 -10.37 -12.70 11.07
CA VAL A 94 -9.54 -11.90 10.19
C VAL A 94 -8.11 -11.78 10.74
N ARG A 95 -7.96 -11.63 12.07
CA ARG A 95 -6.63 -11.55 12.71
C ARG A 95 -5.83 -12.83 12.54
N GLU A 96 -6.43 -14.02 12.71
CA GLU A 96 -5.74 -15.28 12.48
C GLU A 96 -5.20 -15.39 11.04
N GLN A 97 -5.97 -14.94 10.04
CA GLN A 97 -5.50 -14.92 8.65
C GLN A 97 -4.36 -13.89 8.43
N LEU A 98 -4.42 -12.74 9.09
CA LEU A 98 -3.37 -11.70 8.99
C LEU A 98 -2.04 -12.16 9.58
N ASP A 99 -2.06 -13.04 10.59
CA ASP A 99 -0.84 -13.56 11.22
C ASP A 99 -0.09 -14.52 10.29
N ASP A 100 -0.78 -15.18 9.38
CA ASP A 100 -0.20 -16.08 8.38
C ASP A 100 0.33 -15.37 7.13
N LEU A 101 -0.07 -14.10 6.90
CA LEU A 101 0.32 -13.33 5.72
C LEU A 101 1.64 -12.59 5.91
N GLN A 102 2.49 -12.70 4.88
CA GLN A 102 3.71 -11.88 4.80
C GLN A 102 3.34 -10.42 4.53
N PRO A 103 3.87 -9.47 5.29
CA PRO A 103 3.57 -8.05 5.10
C PRO A 103 4.22 -7.50 3.83
N ILE A 104 3.47 -6.69 3.09
CA ILE A 104 3.96 -5.88 2.00
C ILE A 104 4.27 -4.49 2.57
N ASN A 105 5.53 -4.08 2.54
CA ASN A 105 5.91 -2.76 2.96
C ASN A 105 5.41 -1.70 2.00
N VAL A 106 4.80 -0.64 2.52
CA VAL A 106 4.29 0.47 1.74
C VAL A 106 4.76 1.82 2.30
N TYR A 107 4.75 2.85 1.47
CA TYR A 107 5.05 4.24 1.87
C TYR A 107 4.24 5.23 1.04
N ARG A 108 3.96 6.39 1.65
CA ARG A 108 3.18 7.47 1.04
C ARG A 108 4.04 8.70 0.70
N ASN A 109 5.20 8.81 1.32
CA ASN A 109 6.10 9.96 1.14
C ASN A 109 7.20 9.64 0.13
N LEU A 110 7.40 10.52 -0.83
CA LEU A 110 8.43 10.42 -1.87
C LEU A 110 9.73 11.14 -1.46
N GLY A 111 10.81 10.81 -2.18
CA GLY A 111 12.11 11.45 -2.05
C GLY A 111 13.04 10.79 -1.04
N TRP A 112 14.09 11.51 -0.67
CA TRP A 112 15.09 11.03 0.25
C TRP A 112 14.58 10.99 1.69
N ARG A 113 14.94 9.92 2.41
CA ARG A 113 14.66 9.74 3.84
C ARG A 113 15.84 9.06 4.53
N LEU A 114 16.11 9.51 5.76
CA LEU A 114 17.01 8.82 6.67
C LEU A 114 16.17 8.05 7.69
N LYS A 115 16.22 6.72 7.64
CA LYS A 115 15.49 5.85 8.57
C LYS A 115 16.47 4.88 9.23
N ASP A 116 16.47 4.85 10.55
CA ASP A 116 17.36 3.99 11.37
C ASP A 116 18.84 4.11 10.95
N GLY A 117 19.30 5.34 10.64
CA GLY A 117 20.64 5.63 10.17
C GLY A 117 20.93 5.19 8.72
N LYS A 118 19.96 4.64 8.01
CA LYS A 118 20.09 4.22 6.61
C LYS A 118 19.39 5.19 5.67
N LEU A 119 20.12 5.60 4.65
CA LEU A 119 19.59 6.46 3.60
C LEU A 119 18.73 5.65 2.63
N GLN A 120 17.56 6.18 2.31
CA GLN A 120 16.60 5.60 1.39
C GLN A 120 16.15 6.63 0.36
N PHE A 121 15.99 6.23 -0.88
CA PHE A 121 15.28 7.01 -1.90
C PHE A 121 13.96 6.33 -2.24
N ARG A 122 12.87 7.04 -2.05
CA ARG A 122 11.50 6.58 -2.26
C ARG A 122 10.95 7.18 -3.54
N GLY A 123 10.92 6.39 -4.57
CA GLY A 123 10.34 6.69 -5.86
C GLY A 123 9.16 5.78 -6.14
N HIS A 124 9.03 5.29 -7.36
CA HIS A 124 8.10 4.19 -7.69
C HIS A 124 8.49 2.91 -6.94
N THR A 125 9.78 2.68 -6.77
CA THR A 125 10.35 1.62 -5.95
C THR A 125 11.22 2.21 -4.85
N LEU A 126 11.34 1.50 -3.75
CA LEU A 126 12.21 1.86 -2.65
C LEU A 126 13.65 1.44 -2.98
N LEU A 127 14.56 2.40 -3.02
CA LEU A 127 16.00 2.17 -3.20
C LEU A 127 16.71 2.38 -1.86
N THR A 128 17.41 1.35 -1.40
CA THR A 128 18.27 1.37 -0.21
C THR A 128 19.68 0.98 -0.60
N ALA A 129 20.67 1.39 0.17
CA ALA A 129 22.10 1.09 -0.12
C ALA A 129 22.38 -0.42 -0.18
N ASP A 130 21.64 -1.20 0.59
CA ASP A 130 21.80 -2.66 0.72
C ASP A 130 20.75 -3.45 -0.08
N ASN A 131 19.82 -2.79 -0.77
CA ASN A 131 18.66 -3.39 -1.44
C ASN A 131 17.84 -4.36 -0.53
N ALA A 132 18.01 -4.24 0.79
CA ALA A 132 17.47 -5.19 1.76
C ALA A 132 15.99 -4.97 2.05
N THR A 133 15.44 -3.81 1.70
CA THR A 133 14.05 -3.45 1.98
C THR A 133 13.31 -3.23 0.68
N ALA A 134 12.34 -4.10 0.39
CA ALA A 134 11.37 -3.86 -0.68
C ALA A 134 10.19 -3.05 -0.13
N GLY A 135 9.58 -2.22 -0.97
CA GLY A 135 8.38 -1.47 -0.60
C GLY A 135 7.76 -0.81 -1.82
N ASN A 136 6.44 -0.60 -1.74
CA ASN A 136 5.64 -0.03 -2.82
C ASN A 136 5.11 1.34 -2.43
N TYR A 137 5.09 2.25 -3.38
CA TYR A 137 4.43 3.53 -3.20
C TYR A 137 2.90 3.38 -3.30
N VAL A 138 2.19 3.94 -2.31
CA VAL A 138 0.72 3.92 -2.24
C VAL A 138 0.13 5.32 -2.00
N GLY A 139 0.87 6.38 -2.33
CA GLY A 139 0.38 7.75 -2.23
C GLY A 139 -0.43 8.20 -3.45
N ASP A 140 -0.83 9.47 -3.45
CA ASP A 140 -1.79 10.04 -4.40
C ASP A 140 -1.21 10.37 -5.79
N TYR A 141 0.12 10.25 -5.97
CA TYR A 141 0.76 10.62 -7.23
C TYR A 141 0.93 9.40 -8.15
N ASP A 142 0.56 9.55 -9.42
CA ASP A 142 0.90 8.57 -10.46
C ASP A 142 2.37 8.74 -10.86
N ILE A 143 3.25 7.98 -10.21
CA ILE A 143 4.70 7.99 -10.46
C ILE A 143 5.18 6.71 -11.18
N ALA A 144 4.26 5.91 -11.69
CA ALA A 144 4.63 4.72 -12.45
C ALA A 144 5.50 5.10 -13.65
N PRO A 145 6.65 4.45 -13.84
CA PRO A 145 7.53 4.75 -14.96
C PRO A 145 6.82 4.45 -16.29
N ARG A 146 6.94 5.38 -17.24
CA ARG A 146 6.39 5.26 -18.60
C ARG A 146 7.50 5.45 -19.62
N GLY A 147 7.51 4.62 -20.67
CA GLY A 147 8.55 4.62 -21.68
C GLY A 147 9.86 3.98 -21.21
N THR A 148 10.89 4.16 -22.00
CA THR A 148 12.20 3.58 -21.76
C THR A 148 13.27 4.64 -21.50
N LYS A 149 14.37 4.28 -20.80
CA LYS A 149 15.52 5.17 -20.61
C LYS A 149 16.09 5.66 -21.95
N LYS A 150 16.07 4.81 -22.98
CA LYS A 150 16.59 5.15 -24.32
C LYS A 150 15.74 6.23 -24.98
N GLU A 151 14.43 6.12 -24.91
CA GLU A 151 13.49 7.13 -25.42
C GLU A 151 13.66 8.46 -24.68
N LEU A 152 13.71 8.42 -23.34
CA LEU A 152 13.95 9.61 -22.55
C LEU A 152 15.24 10.35 -22.96
N ILE A 153 16.36 9.61 -23.11
CA ILE A 153 17.64 10.21 -23.52
C ILE A 153 17.53 10.82 -24.93
N ALA A 154 16.87 10.13 -25.86
CA ALA A 154 16.69 10.64 -27.23
C ALA A 154 15.83 11.92 -27.25
N ASP A 155 14.77 11.98 -26.47
CA ASP A 155 13.92 13.16 -26.34
C ASP A 155 14.66 14.32 -25.68
N MET A 156 15.46 14.06 -24.65
CA MET A 156 16.32 15.08 -24.02
C MET A 156 17.33 15.65 -25.00
N GLN A 157 18.00 14.80 -25.80
CA GLN A 157 18.94 15.25 -26.82
C GLN A 157 18.28 16.07 -27.92
N LYS A 158 17.06 15.70 -28.32
CA LYS A 158 16.31 16.37 -29.37
C LYS A 158 15.67 17.69 -28.95
N CYS A 159 15.11 17.73 -27.74
CA CYS A 159 14.23 18.81 -27.31
C CYS A 159 14.89 19.77 -26.33
N ILE A 160 15.84 19.32 -25.52
CA ILE A 160 16.44 20.10 -24.43
C ILE A 160 17.85 20.57 -24.77
N LEU A 161 18.68 19.66 -25.26
CA LEU A 161 20.10 19.93 -25.52
C LEU A 161 20.26 21.01 -26.60
N GLY A 162 21.05 22.04 -26.30
CA GLY A 162 21.26 23.22 -27.15
C GLY A 162 20.24 24.33 -26.92
N ASN A 163 19.26 24.16 -26.01
CA ASN A 163 18.38 25.22 -25.55
C ASN A 163 18.72 25.60 -24.10
N PRO A 164 19.48 26.70 -23.86
CA PRO A 164 19.98 27.04 -22.52
C PRO A 164 18.88 27.20 -21.45
N LEU A 165 17.68 27.67 -21.83
CA LEU A 165 16.58 27.85 -20.89
C LEU A 165 15.98 26.51 -20.45
N LEU A 166 15.84 25.56 -21.39
CA LEU A 166 15.34 24.22 -21.08
C LEU A 166 16.38 23.40 -20.31
N GLU A 167 17.67 23.55 -20.67
CA GLU A 167 18.77 22.93 -19.92
C GLU A 167 18.80 23.44 -18.47
N LEU A 168 18.69 24.77 -18.27
CA LEU A 168 18.63 25.36 -16.94
C LEU A 168 17.41 24.85 -16.14
N SER A 169 16.25 24.80 -16.77
CA SER A 169 15.02 24.31 -16.14
C SER A 169 15.16 22.85 -15.69
N MET A 170 15.79 22.03 -16.54
CA MET A 170 16.06 20.63 -16.22
C MET A 170 17.07 20.49 -15.07
N ILE A 171 18.16 21.28 -15.08
CA ILE A 171 19.14 21.28 -13.97
C ILE A 171 18.47 21.68 -12.66
N LEU A 172 17.62 22.71 -12.66
CA LEU A 172 16.86 23.11 -11.49
C LEU A 172 15.90 22.01 -10.99
N GLY A 173 15.22 21.33 -11.90
CA GLY A 173 14.37 20.20 -11.55
C GLY A 173 15.17 19.05 -10.92
N LEU A 174 16.31 18.70 -11.49
CA LEU A 174 17.19 17.65 -10.95
C LEU A 174 17.87 18.06 -9.64
N SER A 175 18.12 19.34 -9.41
CA SER A 175 18.70 19.84 -8.17
C SER A 175 17.81 19.57 -6.96
N SER A 176 16.52 19.42 -7.14
CA SER A 176 15.59 19.04 -6.07
C SER A 176 15.96 17.70 -5.41
N CYS A 177 16.47 16.75 -6.18
CA CYS A 177 16.96 15.48 -5.64
C CYS A 177 18.19 15.68 -4.75
N VAL A 178 19.10 16.62 -5.12
CA VAL A 178 20.29 16.93 -4.33
C VAL A 178 19.91 17.66 -3.03
N VAL A 179 18.98 18.61 -3.12
CA VAL A 179 18.46 19.33 -1.94
C VAL A 179 17.80 18.36 -0.97
N GLY A 180 16.96 17.46 -1.48
CA GLY A 180 16.33 16.44 -0.65
C GLY A 180 17.33 15.51 0.03
N TYR A 181 18.42 15.14 -0.67
CA TYR A 181 19.53 14.37 -0.09
C TYR A 181 20.23 15.16 1.04
N LEU A 182 20.60 16.40 0.77
CA LEU A 182 21.25 17.26 1.76
C LEU A 182 20.35 17.52 2.98
N GLY A 183 19.04 17.65 2.78
CA GLY A 183 18.06 17.82 3.84
C GLY A 183 18.01 16.64 4.84
N CYS A 184 18.49 15.45 4.46
CA CYS A 184 18.61 14.32 5.37
C CYS A 184 19.76 14.50 6.39
N PHE A 185 20.72 15.38 6.13
CA PHE A 185 21.93 15.57 6.93
C PHE A 185 22.15 17.00 7.43
N SER A 186 21.35 17.95 6.96
CA SER A 186 21.47 19.37 7.25
C SER A 186 20.11 20.04 7.39
N THR A 187 20.10 21.30 7.78
CA THR A 187 18.91 22.15 7.89
C THR A 187 18.45 22.74 6.55
N VAL A 188 19.05 22.33 5.42
CA VAL A 188 18.64 22.80 4.08
C VAL A 188 17.36 22.07 3.67
N GLU A 189 16.24 22.76 3.72
CA GLU A 189 14.93 22.18 3.40
C GLU A 189 14.42 22.56 2.03
N THR A 190 14.85 23.73 1.49
CA THR A 190 14.28 24.27 0.25
C THR A 190 15.30 25.04 -0.56
N LEU A 191 15.26 24.87 -1.89
CA LEU A 191 15.93 25.74 -2.86
C LEU A 191 14.87 26.51 -3.64
N VAL A 192 14.94 27.83 -3.64
CA VAL A 192 14.05 28.69 -4.44
C VAL A 192 14.87 29.31 -5.57
N ALA A 193 14.46 29.07 -6.81
CA ALA A 193 15.05 29.69 -7.99
C ALA A 193 14.03 30.55 -8.71
N ASN A 194 14.38 31.83 -8.94
CA ASN A 194 13.56 32.77 -9.73
C ASN A 194 14.19 32.96 -11.11
N ILE A 195 13.42 32.77 -12.16
CA ILE A 195 13.84 33.00 -13.54
C ILE A 195 13.15 34.25 -14.02
N TYR A 196 13.95 35.27 -14.37
CA TYR A 196 13.45 36.54 -14.92
C TYR A 196 13.69 36.59 -16.41
N GLY A 197 12.71 37.08 -17.17
CA GLY A 197 12.82 37.34 -18.60
C GLY A 197 11.95 38.53 -18.98
N ARG A 198 12.28 39.19 -20.09
CA ARG A 198 11.37 40.17 -20.71
C ARG A 198 10.25 39.40 -21.39
N SER A 199 9.00 39.69 -21.03
CA SER A 199 7.86 39.25 -21.85
C SER A 199 7.91 40.06 -23.17
N THR A 200 8.14 39.37 -24.26
CA THR A 200 7.97 39.91 -25.62
C THR A 200 6.54 39.79 -26.06
#